data_360694331918cfdc8416033a4df2b430
#
_entry.id   360694331918cfdc8416033a4df2b430
#
_cell.length_a   1.000
_cell.length_b   1.000
_cell.length_c   1.000
_cell.angle_alpha   90.00
_cell.angle_beta   90.00
_cell.angle_gamma   90.00
#
_symmetry.space_group_name_H-M   'P 1'
#
loop_
_entity.id
_entity.type
_entity.pdbx_description
1 polymer ?
#
loop_
_entity_poly.entity_id
_entity_poly.type
_entity_poly.pdbx_seq_one_letter_code
_entity_poly.pdbx_strand_id
1 'polypeptide(L)'
;PLPGQPGRYRVMVKGAPDVLLSRCTHILAGAAVPLTAALGRDVEAANASMAEQALRVLACGYQDIESLPEPSGSAQLETGLTFVGLVGMIDPPRLEVRDAVAQCYAAGIRPVMITGDHKLTAVAIARELDIFRPGDLAITGEDLDFMPQELLEQDVDKFAVYARVSPEHKMRIVKAWQKKGMVVAMTGDGVNDAPALKVADIGCAMGVTGTDVAKGAADMILTDDNFATIVKAVEQGRGIYSNIKKAIHYLLSCNIGEIVTLFLATLFNFHQPPLVAVQLLWLNLVTD
;
A
#
# COMPACT_ATOMS: atom_id res chain seq x y z
N PRO A 1 -18.45 8.14 -38.08
CA PRO A 1 -19.52 7.84 -39.02
C PRO A 1 -19.97 6.37 -38.89
N LEU A 2 -21.26 6.13 -39.06
CA LEU A 2 -21.80 4.77 -39.11
C LEU A 2 -21.49 4.15 -40.47
N PRO A 3 -21.01 2.89 -40.53
CA PRO A 3 -20.77 2.22 -41.81
C PRO A 3 -22.03 2.14 -42.66
N GLY A 4 -21.98 2.59 -43.94
CA GLY A 4 -23.07 2.58 -44.87
C GLY A 4 -24.18 3.64 -44.68
N GLN A 5 -24.00 4.58 -43.75
CA GLN A 5 -24.93 5.67 -43.47
C GLN A 5 -24.18 7.02 -43.43
N PRO A 6 -23.92 7.65 -44.59
CA PRO A 6 -23.25 8.92 -44.66
C PRO A 6 -24.05 10.02 -43.94
N GLY A 7 -23.35 10.78 -43.06
CA GLY A 7 -23.95 11.84 -42.26
C GLY A 7 -24.46 11.42 -40.88
N ARG A 8 -24.53 10.13 -40.58
CA ARG A 8 -24.85 9.62 -39.23
C ARG A 8 -23.59 9.23 -38.46
N TYR A 9 -23.61 9.48 -37.16
CA TYR A 9 -22.50 9.22 -36.25
C TYR A 9 -22.96 8.39 -35.06
N ARG A 10 -22.12 7.45 -34.61
CA ARG A 10 -22.29 6.80 -33.32
C ARG A 10 -21.30 7.39 -32.34
N VAL A 11 -21.81 7.97 -31.27
CA VAL A 11 -21.06 8.42 -30.10
C VAL A 11 -20.96 7.25 -29.14
N MET A 12 -19.74 6.84 -28.83
CA MET A 12 -19.47 5.79 -27.82
C MET A 12 -18.93 6.43 -26.58
N VAL A 13 -19.53 6.10 -25.43
CA VAL A 13 -19.18 6.66 -24.13
C VAL A 13 -18.82 5.52 -23.19
N LYS A 14 -17.75 5.70 -22.42
CA LYS A 14 -17.37 4.83 -21.30
C LYS A 14 -17.14 5.66 -20.07
N GLY A 15 -17.49 5.14 -18.90
CA GLY A 15 -17.32 5.87 -17.64
C GLY A 15 -17.72 5.05 -16.42
N ALA A 16 -17.78 5.72 -15.26
CA ALA A 16 -18.25 5.11 -14.03
C ALA A 16 -19.70 4.63 -14.21
N PRO A 17 -20.03 3.40 -13.74
CA PRO A 17 -21.34 2.79 -13.96
C PRO A 17 -22.51 3.63 -13.47
N ASP A 18 -22.41 4.23 -12.30
CA ASP A 18 -23.41 5.11 -11.68
C ASP A 18 -23.68 6.37 -12.53
N VAL A 19 -22.61 7.03 -12.97
CA VAL A 19 -22.69 8.25 -13.79
C VAL A 19 -23.24 7.93 -15.16
N LEU A 20 -22.76 6.86 -15.81
CA LEU A 20 -23.19 6.53 -17.16
C LEU A 20 -24.64 6.03 -17.18
N LEU A 21 -25.04 5.22 -16.19
CA LEU A 21 -26.40 4.70 -16.08
C LEU A 21 -27.43 5.83 -15.92
N SER A 22 -27.10 6.89 -15.16
CA SER A 22 -27.98 8.07 -15.00
C SER A 22 -28.20 8.86 -16.28
N ARG A 23 -27.32 8.71 -17.28
CA ARG A 23 -27.40 9.36 -18.61
C ARG A 23 -28.03 8.49 -19.67
N CYS A 24 -28.37 7.24 -19.32
CA CYS A 24 -29.00 6.29 -20.24
C CYS A 24 -30.54 6.36 -20.18
N THR A 25 -31.17 6.29 -21.33
CA THR A 25 -32.65 6.16 -21.49
C THR A 25 -33.03 4.78 -21.99
N HIS A 26 -32.10 4.05 -22.57
CA HIS A 26 -32.29 2.71 -23.14
C HIS A 26 -31.20 1.76 -22.69
N ILE A 27 -31.48 0.46 -22.81
CA ILE A 27 -30.54 -0.63 -22.60
C ILE A 27 -30.57 -1.59 -23.77
N LEU A 28 -29.42 -2.13 -24.16
CA LEU A 28 -29.28 -3.09 -25.25
C LEU A 28 -29.54 -4.52 -24.74
N ALA A 29 -30.73 -5.05 -24.99
CA ALA A 29 -31.09 -6.42 -24.64
C ALA A 29 -31.52 -7.17 -25.94
N GLY A 30 -30.55 -7.44 -26.83
CA GLY A 30 -30.80 -7.89 -28.20
C GLY A 30 -31.23 -6.76 -29.14
N ALA A 31 -32.13 -5.89 -28.69
CA ALA A 31 -32.48 -4.61 -29.28
C ALA A 31 -32.43 -3.50 -28.21
N ALA A 32 -32.39 -2.24 -28.62
CA ALA A 32 -32.47 -1.11 -27.68
C ALA A 32 -33.92 -1.02 -27.14
N VAL A 33 -34.09 -1.26 -25.84
CA VAL A 33 -35.36 -1.17 -25.11
C VAL A 33 -35.29 -0.06 -24.07
N PRO A 34 -36.42 0.57 -23.67
CA PRO A 34 -36.40 1.58 -22.62
C PRO A 34 -35.82 1.05 -21.32
N LEU A 35 -34.97 1.85 -20.69
CA LEU A 35 -34.35 1.53 -19.40
C LEU A 35 -35.39 1.71 -18.29
N THR A 36 -35.88 0.61 -17.75
CA THR A 36 -36.83 0.61 -16.62
C THR A 36 -36.07 0.62 -15.29
N ALA A 37 -36.75 1.02 -14.21
CA ALA A 37 -36.17 0.98 -12.87
C ALA A 37 -35.77 -0.45 -12.41
N ALA A 38 -36.41 -1.49 -12.94
CA ALA A 38 -36.03 -2.88 -12.67
C ALA A 38 -34.69 -3.22 -13.34
N LEU A 39 -34.54 -2.94 -14.63
CA LEU A 39 -33.30 -3.16 -15.39
C LEU A 39 -32.14 -2.32 -14.83
N GLY A 40 -32.41 -1.10 -14.35
CA GLY A 40 -31.41 -0.28 -13.69
C GLY A 40 -30.87 -0.97 -12.41
N ARG A 41 -31.75 -1.51 -11.56
CA ARG A 41 -31.33 -2.27 -10.36
C ARG A 41 -30.54 -3.53 -10.70
N ASP A 42 -30.88 -4.21 -11.79
CA ASP A 42 -30.12 -5.40 -12.22
C ASP A 42 -28.69 -5.03 -12.64
N VAL A 43 -28.51 -3.89 -13.31
CA VAL A 43 -27.18 -3.36 -13.67
C VAL A 43 -26.40 -2.95 -12.40
N GLU A 44 -27.06 -2.28 -11.46
CA GLU A 44 -26.43 -1.91 -10.17
C GLU A 44 -26.00 -3.14 -9.36
N ALA A 45 -26.84 -4.16 -9.31
CA ALA A 45 -26.53 -5.44 -8.65
C ALA A 45 -25.34 -6.16 -9.32
N ALA A 46 -25.31 -6.18 -10.66
CA ALA A 46 -24.20 -6.73 -11.41
C ALA A 46 -22.89 -5.95 -11.16
N ASN A 47 -22.95 -4.61 -11.12
CA ASN A 47 -21.82 -3.77 -10.76
C ASN A 47 -21.32 -4.05 -9.36
N ALA A 48 -22.19 -4.17 -8.37
CA ALA A 48 -21.84 -4.52 -7.00
C ALA A 48 -21.16 -5.89 -6.92
N SER A 49 -21.72 -6.90 -7.60
CA SER A 49 -21.12 -8.24 -7.65
C SER A 49 -19.74 -8.25 -8.29
N MET A 50 -19.51 -7.48 -9.35
CA MET A 50 -18.19 -7.32 -9.96
C MET A 50 -17.21 -6.60 -9.02
N ALA A 51 -17.67 -5.58 -8.30
CA ALA A 51 -16.85 -4.85 -7.33
C ALA A 51 -16.46 -5.73 -6.13
N GLU A 52 -17.33 -6.62 -5.67
CA GLU A 52 -17.01 -7.62 -4.63
C GLU A 52 -15.90 -8.59 -5.06
N GLN A 53 -15.73 -8.81 -6.36
CA GLN A 53 -14.65 -9.60 -6.96
C GLN A 53 -13.39 -8.79 -7.26
N ALA A 54 -13.25 -7.60 -6.66
CA ALA A 54 -12.13 -6.68 -6.87
C ALA A 54 -11.99 -6.16 -8.32
N LEU A 55 -13.05 -6.25 -9.13
CA LEU A 55 -13.02 -5.73 -10.48
C LEU A 55 -13.20 -4.21 -10.49
N ARG A 56 -12.35 -3.51 -11.21
CA ARG A 56 -12.58 -2.12 -11.61
C ARG A 56 -13.59 -2.12 -12.75
N VAL A 57 -14.79 -1.61 -12.50
CA VAL A 57 -15.89 -1.69 -13.45
C VAL A 57 -16.01 -0.39 -14.23
N LEU A 58 -16.11 -0.51 -15.56
CA LEU A 58 -16.52 0.56 -16.46
C LEU A 58 -17.83 0.16 -17.14
N ALA A 59 -18.72 1.13 -17.26
CA ALA A 59 -19.91 1.02 -18.09
C ALA A 59 -19.63 1.54 -19.51
N CYS A 60 -20.28 0.95 -20.49
CA CYS A 60 -20.24 1.36 -21.88
C CYS A 60 -21.65 1.69 -22.37
N GLY A 61 -21.78 2.75 -23.14
CA GLY A 61 -23.03 3.16 -23.77
C GLY A 61 -22.76 3.80 -25.12
N TYR A 62 -23.82 3.95 -25.93
CA TYR A 62 -23.75 4.65 -27.21
C TYR A 62 -25.01 5.48 -27.47
N GLN A 63 -24.88 6.42 -28.38
CA GLN A 63 -25.97 7.17 -28.96
C GLN A 63 -25.74 7.35 -30.49
N ASP A 64 -26.76 7.16 -31.30
CA ASP A 64 -26.70 7.46 -32.72
C ASP A 64 -27.29 8.85 -32.97
N ILE A 65 -26.54 9.72 -33.67
CA ILE A 65 -26.90 11.11 -33.97
C ILE A 65 -26.85 11.35 -35.45
N GLU A 66 -27.75 12.22 -35.96
CA GLU A 66 -27.85 12.54 -37.39
C GLU A 66 -26.82 13.59 -37.85
N SER A 67 -26.34 14.43 -36.94
CA SER A 67 -25.28 15.42 -37.19
C SER A 67 -24.52 15.71 -35.93
N LEU A 68 -23.25 16.14 -36.05
CA LEU A 68 -22.48 16.63 -34.90
C LEU A 68 -23.00 17.99 -34.49
N PRO A 69 -23.32 18.23 -33.19
CA PRO A 69 -23.70 19.53 -32.69
C PRO A 69 -22.53 20.51 -32.75
N GLU A 70 -22.81 21.77 -33.09
CA GLU A 70 -21.82 22.86 -33.01
C GLU A 70 -22.30 23.92 -31.99
N PRO A 71 -21.47 24.22 -30.93
CA PRO A 71 -20.24 23.54 -30.56
C PRO A 71 -20.45 22.15 -29.97
N SER A 72 -19.57 21.20 -30.30
CA SER A 72 -19.62 19.84 -29.79
C SER A 72 -19.16 19.79 -28.31
N GLY A 73 -20.10 19.93 -27.38
CA GLY A 73 -19.85 19.79 -25.95
C GLY A 73 -20.15 18.36 -25.45
N SER A 74 -19.35 17.84 -24.54
CA SER A 74 -19.57 16.51 -23.92
C SER A 74 -20.95 16.38 -23.30
N ALA A 75 -21.45 17.45 -22.66
CA ALA A 75 -22.78 17.48 -22.03
C ALA A 75 -23.95 17.20 -23.02
N GLN A 76 -23.83 17.59 -24.28
CA GLN A 76 -24.84 17.35 -25.29
C GLN A 76 -24.74 15.94 -25.92
N LEU A 77 -23.51 15.41 -25.97
CA LEU A 77 -23.20 14.12 -26.58
C LEU A 77 -23.37 12.94 -25.60
N GLU A 78 -23.46 13.23 -24.31
CA GLU A 78 -23.51 12.20 -23.25
C GLU A 78 -24.90 12.10 -22.60
N THR A 79 -25.96 12.41 -23.29
CA THR A 79 -27.35 12.31 -22.81
C THR A 79 -28.16 11.39 -23.72
N GLY A 80 -29.20 10.73 -23.17
CA GLY A 80 -30.08 9.85 -23.97
C GLY A 80 -29.37 8.60 -24.49
N LEU A 81 -28.33 8.13 -23.77
CA LEU A 81 -27.52 6.99 -24.18
C LEU A 81 -28.31 5.68 -24.14
N THR A 82 -27.87 4.73 -24.95
CA THR A 82 -28.23 3.31 -24.83
C THR A 82 -27.13 2.59 -24.09
N PHE A 83 -27.43 2.06 -22.91
CA PHE A 83 -26.50 1.26 -22.12
C PHE A 83 -26.22 -0.07 -22.83
N VAL A 84 -24.92 -0.43 -22.96
CA VAL A 84 -24.47 -1.66 -23.63
C VAL A 84 -24.14 -2.75 -22.65
N GLY A 85 -23.42 -2.40 -21.58
CA GLY A 85 -22.95 -3.37 -20.58
C GLY A 85 -21.85 -2.84 -19.67
N LEU A 86 -21.44 -3.70 -18.75
CA LEU A 86 -20.34 -3.48 -17.84
C LEU A 86 -19.11 -4.26 -18.32
N VAL A 87 -17.93 -3.68 -18.12
CA VAL A 87 -16.64 -4.31 -18.36
C VAL A 87 -15.86 -4.26 -17.05
N GLY A 88 -15.62 -5.43 -16.46
CA GLY A 88 -14.78 -5.59 -15.27
C GLY A 88 -13.32 -5.79 -15.68
N MET A 89 -12.43 -5.03 -15.08
CA MET A 89 -10.98 -5.15 -15.23
C MET A 89 -10.38 -5.53 -13.88
N ILE A 90 -9.43 -6.44 -13.86
CA ILE A 90 -8.67 -6.79 -12.68
C ILE A 90 -7.19 -6.64 -13.01
N ASP A 91 -6.45 -6.05 -12.06
CA ASP A 91 -4.99 -6.15 -12.00
C ASP A 91 -4.70 -7.10 -10.84
N PRO A 92 -4.41 -8.38 -11.12
CA PRO A 92 -4.25 -9.36 -10.06
C PRO A 92 -3.04 -9.00 -9.20
N PRO A 93 -3.13 -9.17 -7.87
CA PRO A 93 -1.99 -8.97 -7.00
C PRO A 93 -0.88 -9.96 -7.37
N ARG A 94 0.37 -9.54 -7.18
CA ARG A 94 1.52 -10.41 -7.41
C ARG A 94 1.50 -11.56 -6.40
N LEU A 95 1.61 -12.79 -6.87
CA LEU A 95 1.50 -14.02 -6.04
C LEU A 95 2.54 -14.05 -4.91
N GLU A 96 3.75 -13.56 -5.17
CA GLU A 96 4.85 -13.50 -4.19
C GLU A 96 4.55 -12.57 -3.00
N VAL A 97 3.61 -11.63 -3.13
CA VAL A 97 3.24 -10.71 -2.04
C VAL A 97 2.54 -11.45 -0.91
N ARG A 98 1.75 -12.50 -1.21
CA ARG A 98 1.09 -13.29 -0.18
C ARG A 98 2.08 -13.98 0.75
N ASP A 99 3.13 -14.58 0.17
CA ASP A 99 4.20 -15.23 0.95
C ASP A 99 4.98 -14.19 1.79
N ALA A 100 5.24 -13.02 1.21
CA ALA A 100 5.88 -11.92 1.91
C ALA A 100 5.03 -11.40 3.09
N VAL A 101 3.71 -11.29 2.92
CA VAL A 101 2.77 -10.94 3.99
C VAL A 101 2.80 -11.98 5.12
N ALA A 102 2.81 -13.26 4.78
CA ALA A 102 2.93 -14.33 5.78
C ALA A 102 4.24 -14.23 6.58
N GLN A 103 5.36 -13.95 5.91
CA GLN A 103 6.66 -13.72 6.55
C GLN A 103 6.64 -12.48 7.45
N CYS A 104 5.99 -11.38 7.05
CA CYS A 104 5.81 -10.21 7.89
C CYS A 104 5.14 -10.58 9.21
N TYR A 105 4.02 -11.28 9.18
CA TYR A 105 3.32 -11.70 10.39
C TYR A 105 4.17 -12.63 11.26
N ALA A 106 4.87 -13.60 10.67
CA ALA A 106 5.78 -14.49 11.40
C ALA A 106 6.93 -13.70 12.08
N ALA A 107 7.33 -12.58 11.48
CA ALA A 107 8.36 -11.67 12.03
C ALA A 107 7.81 -10.62 13.00
N GLY A 108 6.51 -10.65 13.34
CA GLY A 108 5.84 -9.67 14.21
C GLY A 108 5.59 -8.32 13.53
N ILE A 109 5.61 -8.27 12.19
CA ILE A 109 5.33 -7.06 11.40
C ILE A 109 3.89 -7.16 10.91
N ARG A 110 3.11 -6.11 11.10
CA ARG A 110 1.72 -6.02 10.61
C ARG A 110 1.67 -5.25 9.29
N PRO A 111 1.39 -5.90 8.15
CA PRO A 111 1.09 -5.22 6.91
C PRO A 111 -0.26 -4.50 6.99
N VAL A 112 -0.32 -3.30 6.40
CA VAL A 112 -1.52 -2.47 6.33
C VAL A 112 -1.66 -1.96 4.89
N MET A 113 -2.86 -2.07 4.31
CA MET A 113 -3.12 -1.58 2.97
C MET A 113 -3.65 -0.15 3.01
N ILE A 114 -2.97 0.74 2.28
CA ILE A 114 -3.38 2.14 2.11
C ILE A 114 -3.50 2.41 0.61
N THR A 115 -4.71 2.75 0.13
CA THR A 115 -4.98 2.89 -1.30
C THR A 115 -5.94 4.04 -1.62
N GLY A 116 -5.86 4.54 -2.86
CA GLY A 116 -6.87 5.45 -3.44
C GLY A 116 -8.11 4.73 -3.97
N ASP A 117 -8.11 3.39 -4.05
CA ASP A 117 -9.19 2.58 -4.59
C ASP A 117 -10.43 2.56 -3.70
N HIS A 118 -11.52 2.07 -4.28
CA HIS A 118 -12.78 1.89 -3.56
C HIS A 118 -12.64 0.85 -2.44
N LYS A 119 -13.33 1.06 -1.31
CA LYS A 119 -13.25 0.22 -0.10
C LYS A 119 -13.50 -1.26 -0.38
N LEU A 120 -14.52 -1.61 -1.18
CA LEU A 120 -14.84 -3.01 -1.50
C LEU A 120 -13.70 -3.68 -2.27
N THR A 121 -13.14 -3.01 -3.27
CA THR A 121 -12.00 -3.49 -4.05
C THR A 121 -10.76 -3.68 -3.17
N ALA A 122 -10.45 -2.69 -2.35
CA ALA A 122 -9.31 -2.74 -1.43
C ALA A 122 -9.42 -3.91 -0.43
N VAL A 123 -10.61 -4.11 0.16
CA VAL A 123 -10.86 -5.23 1.08
C VAL A 123 -10.76 -6.58 0.38
N ALA A 124 -11.27 -6.70 -0.86
CA ALA A 124 -11.18 -7.95 -1.63
C ALA A 124 -9.71 -8.33 -1.90
N ILE A 125 -8.90 -7.37 -2.39
CA ILE A 125 -7.47 -7.58 -2.62
C ILE A 125 -6.72 -7.88 -1.31
N ALA A 126 -7.03 -7.15 -0.23
CA ALA A 126 -6.39 -7.36 1.07
C ALA A 126 -6.71 -8.73 1.68
N ARG A 127 -7.91 -9.28 1.43
CA ARG A 127 -8.27 -10.66 1.81
C ARG A 127 -7.49 -11.70 1.01
N GLU A 128 -7.37 -11.51 -0.30
CA GLU A 128 -6.61 -12.41 -1.17
C GLU A 128 -5.13 -12.49 -0.74
N LEU A 129 -4.57 -11.36 -0.29
CA LEU A 129 -3.20 -11.24 0.21
C LEU A 129 -3.02 -11.61 1.69
N ASP A 130 -4.06 -12.02 2.40
CA ASP A 130 -4.05 -12.28 3.85
C ASP A 130 -3.69 -11.05 4.72
N ILE A 131 -3.78 -9.83 4.16
CA ILE A 131 -3.63 -8.57 4.92
C ILE A 131 -4.86 -8.30 5.78
N PHE A 132 -6.08 -8.55 5.23
CA PHE A 132 -7.35 -8.36 5.92
C PHE A 132 -7.84 -9.69 6.51
N ARG A 133 -7.82 -9.79 7.85
CA ARG A 133 -8.14 -11.01 8.61
C ARG A 133 -9.46 -10.89 9.35
N PRO A 134 -10.03 -12.01 9.84
CA PRO A 134 -11.22 -11.97 10.70
C PRO A 134 -11.01 -11.06 11.92
N GLY A 135 -11.91 -10.11 12.11
CA GLY A 135 -11.82 -9.10 13.17
C GLY A 135 -11.18 -7.77 12.76
N ASP A 136 -10.50 -7.72 11.62
CA ASP A 136 -9.97 -6.46 11.09
C ASP A 136 -11.08 -5.57 10.51
N LEU A 137 -10.84 -4.27 10.56
CA LEU A 137 -11.73 -3.24 10.02
C LEU A 137 -11.11 -2.56 8.79
N ALA A 138 -11.99 -2.03 7.95
CA ALA A 138 -11.62 -1.17 6.83
C ALA A 138 -12.29 0.20 6.99
N ILE A 139 -11.54 1.27 6.74
CA ILE A 139 -11.99 2.65 6.87
C ILE A 139 -11.73 3.43 5.58
N THR A 140 -12.57 4.43 5.29
CA THR A 140 -12.40 5.32 4.15
C THR A 140 -11.75 6.64 4.54
N GLY A 141 -11.23 7.38 3.54
CA GLY A 141 -10.74 8.75 3.76
C GLY A 141 -11.83 9.67 4.31
N GLU A 142 -13.06 9.53 3.83
CA GLU A 142 -14.21 10.29 4.34
C GLU A 142 -14.47 10.00 5.83
N ASP A 143 -14.44 8.74 6.24
CA ASP A 143 -14.56 8.37 7.66
C ASP A 143 -13.40 8.97 8.49
N LEU A 144 -12.20 9.02 7.93
CA LEU A 144 -11.02 9.62 8.58
C LEU A 144 -11.13 11.15 8.73
N ASP A 145 -11.81 11.85 7.80
CA ASP A 145 -12.03 13.29 7.90
C ASP A 145 -12.85 13.66 9.13
N PHE A 146 -13.81 12.80 9.50
CA PHE A 146 -14.64 12.98 10.71
C PHE A 146 -14.02 12.39 11.99
N MET A 147 -12.96 11.58 11.86
CA MET A 147 -12.31 10.92 13.00
C MET A 147 -11.24 11.83 13.63
N PRO A 148 -11.36 12.22 14.92
CA PRO A 148 -10.28 12.93 15.62
C PRO A 148 -8.98 12.11 15.65
N GLN A 149 -7.84 12.81 15.67
CA GLN A 149 -6.53 12.17 15.66
C GLN A 149 -6.32 11.25 16.86
N GLU A 150 -6.79 11.65 18.03
CA GLU A 150 -6.67 10.89 19.28
C GLU A 150 -7.43 9.56 19.20
N LEU A 151 -8.60 9.55 18.53
CA LEU A 151 -9.36 8.32 18.32
C LEU A 151 -8.67 7.40 17.30
N LEU A 152 -8.12 7.96 16.24
CA LEU A 152 -7.31 7.18 15.30
C LEU A 152 -6.08 6.56 15.97
N GLU A 153 -5.40 7.29 16.85
CA GLU A 153 -4.24 6.78 17.62
C GLU A 153 -4.62 5.63 18.57
N GLN A 154 -5.83 5.66 19.14
CA GLN A 154 -6.35 4.57 19.97
C GLN A 154 -6.69 3.32 19.17
N ASP A 155 -7.29 3.49 17.99
CA ASP A 155 -7.94 2.43 17.25
C ASP A 155 -7.18 2.00 15.99
N VAL A 156 -6.01 2.58 15.68
CA VAL A 156 -5.25 2.34 14.45
C VAL A 156 -4.93 0.86 14.21
N ASP A 157 -4.75 0.09 15.26
CA ASP A 157 -4.50 -1.35 15.23
C ASP A 157 -5.73 -2.21 14.88
N LYS A 158 -6.92 -1.63 14.88
CA LYS A 158 -8.14 -2.32 14.42
C LYS A 158 -8.28 -2.29 12.90
N PHE A 159 -7.64 -1.33 12.23
CA PHE A 159 -7.76 -1.15 10.80
C PHE A 159 -6.62 -1.83 10.05
N ALA A 160 -6.96 -2.67 9.07
CA ALA A 160 -6.01 -3.29 8.15
C ALA A 160 -6.06 -2.66 6.75
N VAL A 161 -7.16 -1.97 6.41
CA VAL A 161 -7.36 -1.35 5.09
C VAL A 161 -7.86 0.08 5.23
N TYR A 162 -7.16 0.99 4.56
CA TYR A 162 -7.53 2.39 4.41
C TYR A 162 -7.76 2.68 2.93
N ALA A 163 -9.00 3.01 2.56
CA ALA A 163 -9.45 3.18 1.18
C ALA A 163 -9.79 4.64 0.86
N ARG A 164 -9.62 5.08 -0.38
CA ARG A 164 -9.89 6.47 -0.84
C ARG A 164 -9.21 7.54 0.03
N VAL A 165 -7.97 7.29 0.42
CA VAL A 165 -7.24 8.19 1.31
C VAL A 165 -6.48 9.27 0.53
N SER A 166 -6.44 10.47 1.11
CA SER A 166 -5.61 11.59 0.65
C SER A 166 -4.17 11.49 1.18
N PRO A 167 -3.22 12.28 0.65
CA PRO A 167 -1.87 12.35 1.20
C PRO A 167 -1.83 12.72 2.69
N GLU A 168 -2.72 13.60 3.14
CA GLU A 168 -2.83 14.01 4.55
C GLU A 168 -3.26 12.84 5.44
N HIS A 169 -4.20 12.01 4.97
CA HIS A 169 -4.60 10.80 5.68
C HIS A 169 -3.44 9.82 5.86
N LYS A 170 -2.61 9.63 4.83
CA LYS A 170 -1.42 8.78 4.91
C LYS A 170 -0.48 9.22 6.02
N MET A 171 -0.22 10.52 6.14
CA MET A 171 0.61 11.05 7.24
C MET A 171 -0.04 10.84 8.62
N ARG A 172 -1.37 11.02 8.73
CA ARG A 172 -2.11 10.79 9.97
C ARG A 172 -2.01 9.35 10.44
N ILE A 173 -2.15 8.40 9.50
CA ILE A 173 -2.04 6.96 9.78
C ILE A 173 -0.62 6.61 10.26
N VAL A 174 0.42 7.08 9.56
CA VAL A 174 1.82 6.86 9.97
C VAL A 174 2.06 7.38 11.39
N LYS A 175 1.66 8.63 11.69
CA LYS A 175 1.81 9.22 13.02
C LYS A 175 1.05 8.45 14.09
N ALA A 176 -0.15 7.94 13.77
CA ALA A 176 -0.94 7.16 14.73
C ALA A 176 -0.23 5.85 15.11
N TRP A 177 0.38 5.15 14.16
CA TRP A 177 1.18 3.96 14.43
C TRP A 177 2.46 4.28 15.22
N GLN A 178 3.17 5.36 14.86
CA GLN A 178 4.35 5.83 15.60
C GLN A 178 4.00 6.21 17.05
N LYS A 179 2.84 6.84 17.27
CA LYS A 179 2.36 7.19 18.61
C LYS A 179 2.08 5.97 19.48
N LYS A 180 1.72 4.83 18.89
CA LYS A 180 1.63 3.53 19.57
C LYS A 180 3.01 2.89 19.85
N GLY A 181 4.11 3.54 19.51
CA GLY A 181 5.47 3.03 19.73
C GLY A 181 5.92 2.03 18.66
N MET A 182 5.24 1.96 17.53
CA MET A 182 5.60 1.08 16.41
C MET A 182 6.58 1.78 15.48
N VAL A 183 7.54 1.02 14.94
CA VAL A 183 8.41 1.46 13.84
C VAL A 183 7.65 1.25 12.54
N VAL A 184 7.45 2.31 11.76
CA VAL A 184 6.61 2.33 10.57
C VAL A 184 7.46 2.40 9.31
N ALA A 185 7.33 1.38 8.45
CA ALA A 185 7.80 1.45 7.07
C ALA A 185 6.63 1.85 6.16
N MET A 186 6.82 2.89 5.36
CA MET A 186 5.83 3.37 4.38
C MET A 186 6.32 3.13 2.97
N THR A 187 5.48 2.55 2.12
CA THR A 187 5.78 2.38 0.69
C THR A 187 4.97 3.34 -0.16
N GLY A 188 5.56 3.83 -1.25
CA GLY A 188 4.86 4.72 -2.18
C GLY A 188 5.62 4.91 -3.49
N ASP A 189 4.90 5.33 -4.52
CA ASP A 189 5.42 5.55 -5.87
C ASP A 189 5.15 6.98 -6.38
N GLY A 190 4.17 7.67 -5.82
CA GLY A 190 3.68 8.96 -6.30
C GLY A 190 4.19 10.17 -5.52
N VAL A 191 4.02 11.33 -6.13
CA VAL A 191 4.24 12.65 -5.47
C VAL A 191 3.39 12.77 -4.20
N ASN A 192 2.19 12.19 -4.22
CA ASN A 192 1.23 12.18 -3.11
C ASN A 192 1.71 11.35 -1.90
N ASP A 193 2.66 10.45 -2.10
CA ASP A 193 3.22 9.59 -1.06
C ASP A 193 4.42 10.23 -0.37
N ALA A 194 5.12 11.14 -1.04
CA ALA A 194 6.36 11.73 -0.56
C ALA A 194 6.28 12.32 0.87
N PRO A 195 5.21 13.04 1.28
CA PRO A 195 5.10 13.51 2.65
C PRO A 195 5.02 12.37 3.69
N ALA A 196 4.29 11.30 3.36
CA ALA A 196 4.16 10.13 4.24
C ALA A 196 5.44 9.29 4.29
N LEU A 197 6.14 9.14 3.15
CA LEU A 197 7.46 8.50 3.08
C LEU A 197 8.46 9.19 3.99
N LYS A 198 8.48 10.53 3.98
CA LYS A 198 9.40 11.33 4.79
C LYS A 198 9.08 11.32 6.29
N VAL A 199 7.82 11.12 6.67
CA VAL A 199 7.37 11.09 8.08
C VAL A 199 7.52 9.70 8.68
N ALA A 200 7.50 8.65 7.88
CA ALA A 200 7.73 7.28 8.33
C ALA A 200 9.14 7.11 8.92
N ASP A 201 9.33 6.08 9.73
CA ASP A 201 10.67 5.72 10.25
C ASP A 201 11.55 5.16 9.14
N ILE A 202 10.94 4.54 8.13
CA ILE A 202 11.60 4.06 6.91
C ILE A 202 10.65 4.33 5.72
N GLY A 203 11.00 5.30 4.87
CA GLY A 203 10.34 5.53 3.59
C GLY A 203 10.91 4.61 2.50
N CYS A 204 10.04 3.87 1.80
CA CYS A 204 10.43 2.96 0.70
C CYS A 204 9.77 3.42 -0.60
N ALA A 205 10.54 3.92 -1.55
CA ALA A 205 10.04 4.32 -2.87
C ALA A 205 10.23 3.22 -3.91
N MET A 206 9.30 3.15 -4.87
CA MET A 206 9.44 2.32 -6.05
C MET A 206 10.52 2.87 -6.98
N GLY A 207 11.40 2.00 -7.49
CA GLY A 207 12.56 2.41 -8.29
C GLY A 207 12.25 2.53 -9.78
N VAL A 208 11.35 1.69 -10.31
CA VAL A 208 10.96 1.69 -11.73
C VAL A 208 9.79 2.64 -11.95
N THR A 209 8.67 2.44 -11.23
CA THR A 209 7.43 3.24 -11.39
C THR A 209 7.43 4.51 -10.56
N GLY A 210 8.27 4.60 -9.52
CA GLY A 210 8.29 5.72 -8.60
C GLY A 210 8.75 7.03 -9.25
N THR A 211 8.11 8.13 -8.86
CA THR A 211 8.49 9.48 -9.25
C THR A 211 9.79 9.91 -8.56
N ASP A 212 10.53 10.85 -9.16
CA ASP A 212 11.74 11.40 -8.56
C ASP A 212 11.48 12.08 -7.20
N VAL A 213 10.27 12.63 -7.02
CA VAL A 213 9.84 13.22 -5.75
C VAL A 213 9.69 12.17 -4.65
N ALA A 214 9.07 11.02 -4.96
CA ALA A 214 8.95 9.91 -4.04
C ALA A 214 10.33 9.31 -3.70
N LYS A 215 11.19 9.11 -4.71
CA LYS A 215 12.57 8.63 -4.54
C LYS A 215 13.43 9.57 -3.69
N GLY A 216 13.27 10.88 -3.89
CA GLY A 216 14.00 11.90 -3.10
C GLY A 216 13.51 12.05 -1.66
N ALA A 217 12.31 11.57 -1.34
CA ALA A 217 11.74 11.59 0.00
C ALA A 217 11.98 10.28 0.79
N ALA A 218 12.39 9.20 0.12
CA ALA A 218 12.53 7.88 0.69
C ALA A 218 13.95 7.62 1.21
N ASP A 219 14.04 6.74 2.24
CA ASP A 219 15.31 6.24 2.78
C ASP A 219 15.82 5.03 1.98
N MET A 220 14.92 4.29 1.34
CA MET A 220 15.21 3.10 0.55
C MET A 220 14.48 3.14 -0.79
N ILE A 221 15.16 2.70 -1.86
CA ILE A 221 14.58 2.59 -3.21
C ILE A 221 14.55 1.11 -3.60
N LEU A 222 13.36 0.62 -3.96
CA LEU A 222 13.14 -0.75 -4.42
C LEU A 222 13.37 -0.83 -5.93
N THR A 223 14.51 -1.34 -6.35
CA THR A 223 14.91 -1.38 -7.76
C THR A 223 14.06 -2.32 -8.62
N ASP A 224 13.33 -3.23 -8.00
CA ASP A 224 12.45 -4.22 -8.63
C ASP A 224 10.96 -3.95 -8.41
N ASP A 225 10.61 -2.85 -7.75
CA ASP A 225 9.24 -2.49 -7.38
C ASP A 225 8.47 -3.62 -6.68
N ASN A 226 9.17 -4.44 -5.88
CA ASN A 226 8.60 -5.62 -5.26
C ASN A 226 8.54 -5.51 -3.74
N PHE A 227 7.34 -5.65 -3.18
CA PHE A 227 7.12 -5.65 -1.73
C PHE A 227 7.93 -6.75 -1.01
N ALA A 228 8.10 -7.93 -1.64
CA ALA A 228 8.87 -9.03 -1.05
C ALA A 228 10.33 -8.65 -0.78
N THR A 229 10.90 -7.69 -1.52
CA THR A 229 12.25 -7.18 -1.30
C THR A 229 12.38 -6.41 0.01
N ILE A 230 11.31 -5.74 0.47
CA ILE A 230 11.27 -5.10 1.79
C ILE A 230 11.44 -6.14 2.90
N VAL A 231 10.76 -7.27 2.78
CA VAL A 231 10.85 -8.36 3.77
C VAL A 231 12.26 -8.91 3.86
N LYS A 232 12.93 -9.10 2.73
CA LYS A 232 14.35 -9.50 2.68
C LYS A 232 15.28 -8.45 3.30
N ALA A 233 15.01 -7.17 3.04
CA ALA A 233 15.78 -6.07 3.65
C ALA A 233 15.63 -6.06 5.18
N VAL A 234 14.44 -6.30 5.72
CA VAL A 234 14.20 -6.44 7.15
C VAL A 234 14.95 -7.63 7.72
N GLU A 235 14.92 -8.79 7.06
CA GLU A 235 15.66 -9.99 7.47
C GLU A 235 17.18 -9.72 7.56
N GLN A 236 17.74 -9.12 6.50
CA GLN A 236 19.16 -8.76 6.47
C GLN A 236 19.51 -7.73 7.54
N GLY A 237 18.70 -6.69 7.72
CA GLY A 237 18.87 -5.68 8.74
C GLY A 237 18.89 -6.26 10.15
N ARG A 238 17.99 -7.19 10.46
CA ARG A 238 17.97 -7.93 11.73
C ARG A 238 19.22 -8.80 11.90
N GLY A 239 19.69 -9.42 10.81
CA GLY A 239 20.95 -10.18 10.78
C GLY A 239 22.16 -9.31 11.10
N ILE A 240 22.28 -8.16 10.45
CA ILE A 240 23.34 -7.17 10.68
C ILE A 240 23.31 -6.68 12.13
N TYR A 241 22.14 -6.30 12.65
CA TYR A 241 21.98 -5.89 14.04
C TYR A 241 22.43 -6.98 15.03
N SER A 242 22.05 -8.23 14.78
CA SER A 242 22.49 -9.38 15.60
C SER A 242 23.99 -9.54 15.58
N ASN A 243 24.64 -9.37 14.43
CA ASN A 243 26.09 -9.48 14.30
C ASN A 243 26.80 -8.33 15.02
N ILE A 244 26.34 -7.09 14.89
CA ILE A 244 26.84 -5.94 15.65
C ILE A 244 26.74 -6.21 17.15
N LYS A 245 25.59 -6.69 17.63
CA LYS A 245 25.39 -7.03 19.03
C LYS A 245 26.37 -8.10 19.52
N LYS A 246 26.60 -9.15 18.70
CA LYS A 246 27.59 -10.20 19.02
C LYS A 246 29.02 -9.65 19.10
N ALA A 247 29.41 -8.79 18.15
CA ALA A 247 30.71 -8.14 18.16
C ALA A 247 30.92 -7.29 19.42
N ILE A 248 29.94 -6.44 19.76
CA ILE A 248 29.99 -5.63 20.99
C ILE A 248 30.10 -6.53 22.23
N HIS A 249 29.30 -7.60 22.33
CA HIS A 249 29.35 -8.54 23.41
C HIS A 249 30.72 -9.21 23.53
N TYR A 250 31.32 -9.60 22.40
CA TYR A 250 32.66 -10.20 22.38
C TYR A 250 33.73 -9.23 22.93
N LEU A 251 33.78 -8.00 22.39
CA LEU A 251 34.74 -6.98 22.81
C LEU A 251 34.60 -6.63 24.29
N LEU A 252 33.35 -6.41 24.76
CA LEU A 252 33.12 -6.14 26.19
C LEU A 252 33.52 -7.32 27.08
N SER A 253 33.27 -8.55 26.65
CA SER A 253 33.62 -9.74 27.41
C SER A 253 35.15 -9.91 27.55
N CYS A 254 35.90 -9.64 26.46
CA CYS A 254 37.38 -9.63 26.50
C CYS A 254 37.89 -8.60 27.49
N ASN A 255 37.44 -7.35 27.37
CA ASN A 255 37.91 -6.27 28.27
C ASN A 255 37.52 -6.51 29.74
N ILE A 256 36.31 -6.99 30.02
CA ILE A 256 35.88 -7.35 31.38
C ILE A 256 36.72 -8.52 31.88
N GLY A 257 37.00 -9.53 31.06
CA GLY A 257 37.88 -10.65 31.43
C GLY A 257 39.26 -10.21 31.84
N GLU A 258 39.89 -9.28 31.13
CA GLU A 258 41.17 -8.69 31.45
C GLU A 258 41.14 -7.95 32.82
N ILE A 259 40.13 -7.10 33.02
CA ILE A 259 39.94 -6.35 34.28
C ILE A 259 39.74 -7.32 35.44
N VAL A 260 38.89 -8.33 35.30
CA VAL A 260 38.64 -9.34 36.35
C VAL A 260 39.90 -10.13 36.65
N THR A 261 40.67 -10.51 35.63
CA THR A 261 41.94 -11.25 35.82
C THR A 261 42.95 -10.44 36.63
N LEU A 262 43.15 -9.16 36.29
CA LEU A 262 44.07 -8.28 37.05
C LEU A 262 43.53 -8.00 38.44
N PHE A 263 42.25 -7.79 38.63
CA PHE A 263 41.63 -7.59 39.94
C PHE A 263 41.83 -8.79 40.86
N LEU A 264 41.55 -10.01 40.36
CA LEU A 264 41.73 -11.24 41.12
C LEU A 264 43.21 -11.49 41.46
N ALA A 265 44.12 -11.23 40.52
CA ALA A 265 45.55 -11.35 40.76
C ALA A 265 46.02 -10.41 41.88
N THR A 266 45.48 -9.19 41.92
CA THR A 266 45.76 -8.22 42.98
C THR A 266 45.14 -8.66 44.31
N LEU A 267 43.90 -9.15 44.30
CA LEU A 267 43.19 -9.61 45.50
C LEU A 267 43.89 -10.81 46.17
N PHE A 268 44.36 -11.76 45.36
CA PHE A 268 45.07 -12.96 45.83
C PHE A 268 46.57 -12.74 45.99
N ASN A 269 47.04 -11.49 45.84
CA ASN A 269 48.42 -11.06 46.06
C ASN A 269 49.45 -11.90 45.26
N PHE A 270 49.21 -12.11 43.99
CA PHE A 270 50.13 -12.82 43.09
C PHE A 270 51.45 -12.01 42.98
N HIS A 271 52.61 -12.67 43.19
CA HIS A 271 53.90 -12.05 43.15
C HIS A 271 54.29 -11.48 41.78
N GLN A 272 53.69 -11.99 40.73
CA GLN A 272 53.84 -11.50 39.34
C GLN A 272 52.47 -11.25 38.71
N PRO A 273 52.30 -10.12 38.00
CA PRO A 273 51.05 -9.87 37.29
C PRO A 273 50.85 -10.92 36.19
N PRO A 274 49.65 -11.52 36.06
CA PRO A 274 49.35 -12.56 35.07
C PRO A 274 49.41 -12.02 33.64
N LEU A 275 49.21 -10.71 33.44
CA LEU A 275 49.31 -10.01 32.18
C LEU A 275 50.13 -8.72 32.36
N VAL A 276 51.13 -8.52 31.52
CA VAL A 276 51.87 -7.27 31.47
C VAL A 276 51.26 -6.29 30.48
N ALA A 277 51.50 -5.00 30.64
CA ALA A 277 50.90 -3.94 29.85
C ALA A 277 51.03 -4.15 28.32
N VAL A 278 52.14 -4.68 27.85
CA VAL A 278 52.40 -4.99 26.44
C VAL A 278 51.49 -6.13 25.95
N GLN A 279 51.22 -7.13 26.80
CA GLN A 279 50.33 -8.26 26.44
C GLN A 279 48.86 -7.79 26.38
N LEU A 280 48.44 -6.92 27.29
CA LEU A 280 47.11 -6.30 27.25
C LEU A 280 46.91 -5.46 25.96
N LEU A 281 47.93 -4.65 25.64
CA LEU A 281 47.89 -3.85 24.41
C LEU A 281 47.82 -4.73 23.18
N TRP A 282 48.59 -5.83 23.15
CA TRP A 282 48.60 -6.78 22.06
C TRP A 282 47.25 -7.53 21.92
N LEU A 283 46.67 -7.96 23.03
CA LEU A 283 45.36 -8.60 23.06
C LEU A 283 44.30 -7.67 22.49
N ASN A 284 44.22 -6.43 22.94
CA ASN A 284 43.26 -5.45 22.44
C ASN A 284 43.49 -5.13 20.95
N LEU A 285 44.75 -5.05 20.47
CA LEU A 285 45.06 -4.78 19.08
C LEU A 285 44.67 -5.95 18.15
N VAL A 286 44.67 -7.19 18.64
CA VAL A 286 44.34 -8.39 17.84
C VAL A 286 42.85 -8.70 17.90
N THR A 287 42.14 -8.28 18.95
CA THR A 287 40.70 -8.55 19.14
C THR A 287 39.78 -7.44 18.63
N ASP A 288 40.25 -6.20 18.49
CA ASP A 288 39.55 -5.05 17.89
C ASP A 288 39.70 -5.04 16.36
#